data_cfdb2577564286d758705d46bf78f6a8
#
_entry.id   cfdb2577564286d758705d46bf78f6a8
#
_cell.length_a   1.000
_cell.length_b   1.000
_cell.length_c   1.000
_cell.angle_alpha   90.00
_cell.angle_beta   90.00
_cell.angle_gamma   90.00
#
_symmetry.space_group_name_H-M   'P 1'
#
loop_
_entity.id
_entity.type
_entity.pdbx_description
1 polymer ?
#
loop_
_entity_poly.entity_id
_entity_poly.type
_entity_poly.pdbx_seq_one_letter_code
_entity_poly.pdbx_strand_id
1 'polypeptide(L)'
;LMDDKITYTVFKVTGVTNTDDLSPAPDAWSRPDIPLHALAAYKMPREGLEPEEPGVKGPMSQIEEVKSKGYPVAFVGDVVGTGSSRKSATNSVLWFFGEDLPGVPNKRGGGVCIGSKVAPIFFNTMEDAGALVFEADVEKMNMGDVIDIYPFEGKITNHETGELLAEYSYKSKVILDEVRAGGRINLIIGRGLTEKA
;
A
#
# COMPACT_ATOMS: atom_id res chain seq x y z
N LEU A 1 5.81 6.82 -17.72
CA LEU A 1 6.95 7.39 -16.98
C LEU A 1 6.45 7.79 -15.60
N MET A 2 7.20 7.41 -14.57
CA MET A 2 6.89 7.83 -13.19
C MET A 2 7.28 9.31 -13.05
N ASP A 3 6.38 10.11 -12.49
CA ASP A 3 6.63 11.53 -12.26
C ASP A 3 7.70 11.75 -11.18
N ASP A 4 8.39 12.88 -11.25
CA ASP A 4 9.41 13.27 -10.25
C ASP A 4 8.79 13.50 -8.86
N LYS A 5 7.50 13.81 -8.83
CA LYS A 5 6.68 14.01 -7.64
C LYS A 5 5.33 13.33 -7.80
N ILE A 6 4.92 12.57 -6.80
CA ILE A 6 3.60 11.96 -6.71
C ILE A 6 2.90 12.41 -5.43
N THR A 7 1.62 12.75 -5.53
CA THR A 7 0.81 13.27 -4.42
C THR A 7 -0.20 12.21 -3.96
N TYR A 8 -0.23 11.94 -2.67
CA TYR A 8 -1.10 10.94 -2.04
C TYR A 8 -1.74 11.48 -0.78
N THR A 9 -2.93 10.97 -0.46
CA THR A 9 -3.55 11.17 0.86
C THR A 9 -3.17 10.01 1.77
N VAL A 10 -2.88 10.28 3.02
CA VAL A 10 -2.44 9.28 4.01
C VAL A 10 -3.64 8.56 4.63
N PHE A 11 -3.65 7.24 4.56
CA PHE A 11 -4.43 6.39 5.44
C PHE A 11 -3.51 5.80 6.49
N LYS A 12 -3.59 6.32 7.71
CA LYS A 12 -2.65 6.00 8.79
C LYS A 12 -3.15 4.90 9.69
N VAL A 13 -2.32 3.91 9.93
CA VAL A 13 -2.56 2.85 10.91
C VAL A 13 -1.46 2.87 11.97
N THR A 14 -1.85 3.17 13.20
CA THR A 14 -0.95 3.22 14.35
C THR A 14 -0.69 1.83 14.91
N GLY A 15 0.54 1.58 15.34
CA GLY A 15 0.96 0.31 15.94
C GLY A 15 1.28 -0.79 14.92
N VAL A 16 1.33 -2.03 15.37
CA VAL A 16 1.67 -3.17 14.53
C VAL A 16 0.46 -3.63 13.73
N THR A 17 0.64 -3.73 12.41
CA THR A 17 -0.30 -4.40 11.52
C THR A 17 0.25 -5.76 11.12
N ASN A 18 -0.40 -6.83 11.54
CA ASN A 18 -0.09 -8.17 11.08
C ASN A 18 -0.99 -8.58 9.90
N THR A 19 -0.67 -9.70 9.29
CA THR A 19 -1.43 -10.20 8.14
C THR A 19 -2.87 -10.61 8.50
N ASP A 20 -3.14 -10.98 9.76
CA ASP A 20 -4.50 -11.25 10.24
C ASP A 20 -5.35 -9.99 10.36
N ASP A 21 -4.75 -8.84 10.70
CA ASP A 21 -5.46 -7.56 10.71
C ASP A 21 -5.96 -7.18 9.31
N LEU A 22 -5.17 -7.47 8.28
CA LEU A 22 -5.48 -7.16 6.88
C LEU A 22 -6.37 -8.19 6.20
N SER A 23 -6.21 -9.46 6.56
CA SER A 23 -6.96 -10.58 6.00
C SER A 23 -7.08 -11.70 7.02
N PRO A 24 -8.09 -11.63 7.92
CA PRO A 24 -8.33 -12.68 8.90
C PRO A 24 -8.54 -14.02 8.22
N ALA A 25 -7.90 -15.09 8.75
CA ALA A 25 -7.91 -16.41 8.11
C ALA A 25 -9.30 -16.96 7.83
N PRO A 26 -10.27 -16.89 8.77
CA PRO A 26 -11.62 -17.38 8.52
C PRO A 26 -12.32 -16.65 7.35
N ASP A 27 -12.10 -15.34 7.22
CA ASP A 27 -12.71 -14.52 6.17
C ASP A 27 -12.05 -14.81 4.81
N ALA A 28 -10.73 -14.95 4.77
CA ALA A 28 -10.00 -15.30 3.55
C ALA A 28 -10.38 -16.70 3.02
N TRP A 29 -10.69 -17.63 3.90
CA TRP A 29 -11.09 -19.00 3.51
C TRP A 29 -12.55 -19.11 3.10
N SER A 30 -13.45 -18.41 3.81
CA SER A 30 -14.88 -18.42 3.51
C SER A 30 -15.26 -17.49 2.34
N ARG A 31 -14.43 -16.49 2.07
CA ARG A 31 -14.64 -15.47 1.05
C ARG A 31 -13.40 -15.32 0.18
N PRO A 32 -13.16 -16.24 -0.78
CA PRO A 32 -11.94 -16.25 -1.58
C PRO A 32 -11.81 -15.04 -2.51
N ASP A 33 -12.91 -14.40 -2.86
CA ASP A 33 -12.90 -13.20 -3.71
C ASP A 33 -12.33 -11.99 -2.95
N ILE A 34 -11.37 -11.30 -3.56
CA ILE A 34 -10.67 -10.16 -2.95
C ILE A 34 -11.65 -9.07 -2.44
N PRO A 35 -12.63 -8.61 -3.24
CA PRO A 35 -13.59 -7.61 -2.78
C PRO A 35 -14.34 -8.00 -1.50
N LEU A 36 -14.60 -9.30 -1.32
CA LEU A 36 -15.36 -9.80 -0.18
C LEU A 36 -14.50 -9.96 1.06
N HIS A 37 -13.32 -10.59 0.96
CA HIS A 37 -12.48 -10.75 2.15
C HIS A 37 -11.80 -9.45 2.58
N ALA A 38 -11.56 -8.51 1.66
CA ALA A 38 -11.02 -7.21 1.98
C ALA A 38 -11.92 -6.40 2.92
N LEU A 39 -13.24 -6.62 2.92
CA LEU A 39 -14.17 -5.97 3.84
C LEU A 39 -13.87 -6.29 5.31
N ALA A 40 -13.21 -7.39 5.60
CA ALA A 40 -12.81 -7.78 6.95
C ALA A 40 -11.47 -7.15 7.41
N ALA A 41 -10.78 -6.40 6.55
CA ALA A 41 -9.55 -5.71 6.95
C ALA A 41 -9.85 -4.73 8.10
N TYR A 42 -9.07 -4.84 9.18
CA TYR A 42 -9.24 -4.03 10.40
C TYR A 42 -10.64 -4.11 11.02
N LYS A 43 -11.29 -5.27 10.94
CA LYS A 43 -12.60 -5.49 11.56
C LYS A 43 -12.62 -5.45 13.10
N MET A 44 -11.44 -5.54 13.72
CA MET A 44 -11.31 -5.39 15.17
C MET A 44 -10.96 -3.95 15.50
N PRO A 45 -11.59 -3.36 16.54
CA PRO A 45 -11.31 -1.99 16.98
C PRO A 45 -9.84 -1.81 17.33
N ARG A 46 -9.28 -0.69 16.93
CA ARG A 46 -7.92 -0.26 17.29
C ARG A 46 -7.81 1.26 17.28
N GLU A 47 -6.75 1.78 17.87
CA GLU A 47 -6.51 3.21 17.91
C GLU A 47 -6.54 3.86 16.51
N GLY A 48 -7.38 4.88 16.36
CA GLY A 48 -7.53 5.63 15.12
C GLY A 48 -8.37 4.97 14.04
N LEU A 49 -8.82 3.71 14.22
CA LEU A 49 -9.69 3.01 13.29
C LEU A 49 -10.94 2.49 13.98
N GLU A 50 -12.08 2.87 13.44
CA GLU A 50 -13.38 2.42 13.93
C GLU A 50 -14.06 1.54 12.86
N PRO A 51 -14.13 0.22 13.07
CA PRO A 51 -14.82 -0.67 12.15
C PRO A 51 -16.31 -0.35 12.09
N GLU A 52 -16.91 -0.44 10.90
CA GLU A 52 -18.36 -0.24 10.73
C GLU A 52 -19.18 -1.31 11.47
N GLU A 53 -18.68 -2.54 11.49
CA GLU A 53 -19.26 -3.66 12.21
C GLU A 53 -18.14 -4.47 12.88
N PRO A 54 -17.88 -4.20 14.18
CA PRO A 54 -16.80 -4.87 14.89
C PRO A 54 -16.87 -6.41 14.80
N GLY A 55 -15.78 -7.04 14.44
CA GLY A 55 -15.68 -8.48 14.21
C GLY A 55 -16.17 -8.96 12.84
N VAL A 56 -16.77 -8.11 12.02
CA VAL A 56 -17.35 -8.46 10.70
C VAL A 56 -16.77 -7.60 9.59
N LYS A 57 -16.89 -6.27 9.71
CA LYS A 57 -16.54 -5.32 8.67
C LYS A 57 -15.66 -4.20 9.21
N GLY A 58 -14.60 -3.88 8.49
CA GLY A 58 -13.62 -2.87 8.86
C GLY A 58 -14.09 -1.42 8.66
N PRO A 59 -13.15 -0.44 8.73
CA PRO A 59 -13.47 0.99 8.72
C PRO A 59 -13.68 1.54 7.30
N MET A 60 -14.65 1.01 6.58
CA MET A 60 -14.91 1.36 5.17
C MET A 60 -15.22 2.85 5.00
N SER A 61 -15.99 3.45 5.91
CA SER A 61 -16.33 4.88 5.85
C SER A 61 -15.09 5.77 5.98
N GLN A 62 -14.14 5.43 6.85
CA GLN A 62 -12.87 6.16 6.97
C GLN A 62 -12.02 6.06 5.69
N ILE A 63 -11.99 4.89 5.07
CA ILE A 63 -11.29 4.68 3.80
C ILE A 63 -11.92 5.55 2.70
N GLU A 64 -13.24 5.57 2.58
CA GLU A 64 -13.95 6.38 1.60
C GLU A 64 -13.79 7.89 1.86
N GLU A 65 -13.78 8.32 3.12
CA GLU A 65 -13.52 9.71 3.49
C GLU A 65 -12.14 10.17 3.02
N VAL A 66 -11.10 9.36 3.24
CA VAL A 66 -9.74 9.67 2.79
C VAL A 66 -9.66 9.71 1.26
N LYS A 67 -10.33 8.79 0.57
CA LYS A 67 -10.41 8.77 -0.91
C LYS A 67 -11.15 9.98 -1.47
N SER A 68 -12.12 10.52 -0.76
CA SER A 68 -12.94 11.66 -1.21
C SER A 68 -12.15 12.96 -1.40
N LYS A 69 -10.93 13.05 -0.91
CA LYS A 69 -10.04 14.20 -1.11
C LYS A 69 -9.54 14.36 -2.55
N GLY A 70 -9.76 13.37 -3.41
CA GLY A 70 -9.44 13.45 -4.84
C GLY A 70 -8.01 13.05 -5.21
N TYR A 71 -7.17 12.69 -4.25
CA TYR A 71 -5.85 12.10 -4.49
C TYR A 71 -5.89 10.59 -4.27
N PRO A 72 -5.01 9.82 -4.92
CA PRO A 72 -4.82 8.41 -4.55
C PRO A 72 -4.36 8.32 -3.09
N VAL A 73 -4.62 7.19 -2.46
CA VAL A 73 -4.38 6.98 -1.02
C VAL A 73 -3.16 6.09 -0.82
N ALA A 74 -2.23 6.55 0.04
CA ALA A 74 -1.11 5.77 0.52
C ALA A 74 -1.47 5.06 1.83
N PHE A 75 -1.16 3.76 1.91
CA PHE A 75 -1.23 3.01 3.16
C PHE A 75 0.02 3.29 3.99
N VAL A 76 -0.18 3.85 5.19
CA VAL A 76 0.92 4.29 6.07
C VAL A 76 0.77 3.64 7.43
N GLY A 77 1.79 2.91 7.89
CA GLY A 77 1.78 2.22 9.17
C GLY A 77 3.12 2.24 9.88
N ASP A 78 3.12 1.97 11.19
CA ASP A 78 4.36 1.92 11.97
C ASP A 78 5.15 0.64 11.66
N VAL A 79 4.55 -0.52 11.92
CA VAL A 79 5.12 -1.82 11.59
C VAL A 79 4.09 -2.61 10.78
N VAL A 80 4.42 -2.96 9.56
CA VAL A 80 3.45 -3.50 8.59
C VAL A 80 3.85 -4.90 8.10
N GLY A 81 2.87 -5.80 8.05
CA GLY A 81 2.98 -7.07 7.35
C GLY A 81 3.62 -8.20 8.14
N THR A 82 3.70 -8.09 9.48
CA THR A 82 4.17 -9.17 10.36
C THR A 82 3.17 -10.34 10.39
N GLY A 83 3.62 -11.50 10.86
CA GLY A 83 2.78 -12.71 10.95
C GLY A 83 2.99 -13.65 9.78
N SER A 84 1.95 -14.44 9.45
CA SER A 84 2.06 -15.44 8.38
C SER A 84 2.10 -14.82 6.98
N SER A 85 2.81 -15.50 6.09
CA SER A 85 2.91 -15.11 4.68
C SER A 85 1.58 -15.35 3.94
N ARG A 86 0.77 -14.31 3.81
CA ARG A 86 -0.52 -14.38 3.11
C ARG A 86 -0.61 -13.34 2.01
N LYS A 87 -0.77 -13.81 0.78
CA LYS A 87 -1.08 -12.93 -0.37
C LYS A 87 -2.41 -12.20 -0.20
N SER A 88 -3.37 -12.79 0.52
CA SER A 88 -4.66 -12.14 0.80
C SER A 88 -4.51 -10.84 1.58
N ALA A 89 -3.53 -10.73 2.48
CA ALA A 89 -3.25 -9.49 3.19
C ALA A 89 -2.80 -8.37 2.23
N THR A 90 -1.87 -8.68 1.33
CA THR A 90 -1.45 -7.74 0.28
C THR A 90 -2.63 -7.38 -0.64
N ASN A 91 -3.42 -8.37 -1.05
CA ASN A 91 -4.59 -8.14 -1.89
C ASN A 91 -5.62 -7.23 -1.22
N SER A 92 -5.82 -7.33 0.10
CA SER A 92 -6.70 -6.42 0.84
C SER A 92 -6.22 -4.97 0.79
N VAL A 93 -4.93 -4.74 1.01
CA VAL A 93 -4.34 -3.40 0.91
C VAL A 93 -4.49 -2.85 -0.51
N LEU A 94 -4.16 -3.64 -1.52
CA LEU A 94 -4.25 -3.22 -2.91
C LEU A 94 -5.69 -3.01 -3.37
N TRP A 95 -6.65 -3.76 -2.83
CA TRP A 95 -8.06 -3.55 -3.13
C TRP A 95 -8.53 -2.14 -2.76
N PHE A 96 -8.09 -1.64 -1.62
CA PHE A 96 -8.46 -0.29 -1.18
C PHE A 96 -7.59 0.81 -1.78
N PHE A 97 -6.31 0.57 -1.96
CA PHE A 97 -5.32 1.61 -2.26
C PHE A 97 -4.57 1.43 -3.58
N GLY A 98 -4.81 0.35 -4.30
CA GLY A 98 -4.25 0.09 -5.61
C GLY A 98 -5.16 0.52 -6.77
N GLU A 99 -4.75 0.16 -7.98
CA GLU A 99 -5.43 0.45 -9.23
C GLU A 99 -5.88 -0.84 -9.92
N ASP A 100 -6.97 -0.77 -10.67
CA ASP A 100 -7.50 -1.91 -11.41
C ASP A 100 -6.49 -2.42 -12.46
N LEU A 101 -6.30 -3.73 -12.51
CA LEU A 101 -5.45 -4.36 -13.50
C LEU A 101 -6.25 -4.60 -14.79
N PRO A 102 -5.77 -4.11 -15.96
CA PRO A 102 -6.44 -4.32 -17.22
C PRO A 102 -6.67 -5.81 -17.52
N GLY A 103 -7.91 -6.18 -17.75
CA GLY A 103 -8.29 -7.56 -18.10
C GLY A 103 -8.31 -8.56 -16.93
N VAL A 104 -8.08 -8.13 -15.71
CA VAL A 104 -8.13 -8.99 -14.52
C VAL A 104 -9.19 -8.44 -13.55
N PRO A 105 -10.41 -9.00 -13.56
CA PRO A 105 -11.48 -8.53 -12.68
C PRO A 105 -11.16 -8.80 -11.20
N ASN A 106 -11.65 -7.92 -10.33
CA ASN A 106 -11.57 -8.05 -8.87
C ASN A 106 -10.16 -8.17 -8.30
N LYS A 107 -9.15 -7.65 -9.03
CA LYS A 107 -7.77 -7.59 -8.58
C LYS A 107 -7.16 -6.24 -8.92
N ARG A 108 -6.39 -5.69 -7.98
CA ARG A 108 -5.68 -4.43 -8.12
C ARG A 108 -4.20 -4.60 -7.86
N GLY A 109 -3.41 -3.71 -8.42
CA GLY A 109 -1.97 -3.62 -8.24
C GLY A 109 -1.51 -2.18 -8.09
N GLY A 110 -0.22 -1.94 -8.08
CA GLY A 110 0.34 -0.60 -7.91
C GLY A 110 0.15 -0.07 -6.49
N GLY A 111 -0.07 1.24 -6.35
CA GLY A 111 -0.26 1.89 -5.06
C GLY A 111 1.03 2.18 -4.29
N VAL A 112 0.87 2.76 -3.10
CA VAL A 112 1.98 3.17 -2.22
C VAL A 112 1.75 2.64 -0.82
N CYS A 113 2.78 2.01 -0.25
CA CYS A 113 2.83 1.57 1.14
C CYS A 113 4.07 2.17 1.82
N ILE A 114 3.88 2.85 2.94
CA ILE A 114 4.96 3.45 3.73
C ILE A 114 4.90 2.87 5.13
N GLY A 115 6.01 2.36 5.63
CA GLY A 115 6.11 1.85 7.01
C GLY A 115 7.43 2.24 7.64
N SER A 116 7.44 2.43 8.98
CA SER A 116 8.72 2.54 9.70
C SER A 116 9.50 1.23 9.61
N LYS A 117 8.77 0.11 9.64
CA LYS A 117 9.26 -1.22 9.29
C LYS A 117 8.22 -1.96 8.45
N VAL A 118 8.65 -2.65 7.41
CA VAL A 118 7.81 -3.52 6.60
C VAL A 118 8.42 -4.92 6.60
N ALA A 119 7.62 -5.92 6.97
CA ALA A 119 8.09 -7.30 7.00
C ALA A 119 8.56 -7.75 5.61
N PRO A 120 9.71 -8.45 5.47
CA PRO A 120 10.35 -8.71 4.18
C PRO A 120 9.44 -9.42 3.16
N ILE A 121 8.67 -10.41 3.60
CA ILE A 121 7.77 -11.15 2.69
C ILE A 121 6.63 -10.25 2.20
N PHE A 122 6.03 -9.47 3.10
CA PHE A 122 5.00 -8.49 2.74
C PHE A 122 5.54 -7.43 1.79
N PHE A 123 6.72 -6.91 2.08
CA PHE A 123 7.44 -5.95 1.23
C PHE A 123 7.60 -6.49 -0.20
N ASN A 124 8.18 -7.69 -0.35
CA ASN A 124 8.40 -8.30 -1.64
C ASN A 124 7.08 -8.59 -2.39
N THR A 125 6.04 -9.04 -1.68
CA THR A 125 4.75 -9.33 -2.30
C THR A 125 4.07 -8.06 -2.82
N MET A 126 4.19 -6.94 -2.10
CA MET A 126 3.72 -5.63 -2.56
C MET A 126 4.48 -5.15 -3.80
N GLU A 127 5.81 -5.26 -3.81
CA GLU A 127 6.64 -4.92 -4.98
C GLU A 127 6.31 -5.77 -6.20
N ASP A 128 6.11 -7.08 -6.02
CA ASP A 128 5.73 -7.99 -7.10
C ASP A 128 4.40 -7.60 -7.74
N ALA A 129 3.52 -6.97 -6.99
CA ALA A 129 2.25 -6.40 -7.47
C ALA A 129 2.39 -5.00 -8.08
N GLY A 130 3.60 -4.46 -8.18
CA GLY A 130 3.88 -3.14 -8.75
C GLY A 130 3.71 -1.97 -7.79
N ALA A 131 3.55 -2.21 -6.48
CA ALA A 131 3.45 -1.16 -5.49
C ALA A 131 4.82 -0.54 -5.19
N LEU A 132 4.82 0.76 -4.88
CA LEU A 132 5.94 1.44 -4.26
C LEU A 132 5.90 1.21 -2.75
N VAL A 133 6.93 0.59 -2.22
CA VAL A 133 7.05 0.32 -0.79
C VAL A 133 8.26 1.05 -0.24
N PHE A 134 8.04 1.88 0.78
CA PHE A 134 9.07 2.68 1.42
C PHE A 134 9.19 2.32 2.90
N GLU A 135 10.41 2.19 3.38
CA GLU A 135 10.70 2.24 4.81
C GLU A 135 11.17 3.65 5.18
N ALA A 136 10.36 4.37 5.96
CA ALA A 136 10.60 5.72 6.40
C ALA A 136 9.94 5.98 7.75
N ASP A 137 10.41 6.98 8.49
CA ASP A 137 9.74 7.41 9.72
C ASP A 137 8.38 8.02 9.39
N VAL A 138 7.32 7.43 9.90
CA VAL A 138 5.93 7.84 9.64
C VAL A 138 5.30 8.65 10.77
N GLU A 139 6.05 9.01 11.80
CA GLU A 139 5.55 9.68 13.00
C GLU A 139 4.84 11.00 12.68
N LYS A 140 5.38 11.76 11.73
CA LYS A 140 4.83 13.06 11.31
C LYS A 140 3.69 12.98 10.30
N MET A 141 3.34 11.79 9.86
CA MET A 141 2.22 11.56 8.92
C MET A 141 0.98 11.18 9.71
N ASN A 142 -0.13 11.88 9.49
CA ASN A 142 -1.39 11.67 10.17
C ASN A 142 -2.49 11.28 9.18
N MET A 143 -3.55 10.62 9.69
CA MET A 143 -4.72 10.27 8.90
C MET A 143 -5.28 11.48 8.16
N GLY A 144 -5.43 11.36 6.84
CA GLY A 144 -5.98 12.39 5.98
C GLY A 144 -5.01 13.47 5.54
N ASP A 145 -3.76 13.47 5.98
CA ASP A 145 -2.73 14.37 5.46
C ASP A 145 -2.51 14.12 3.96
N VAL A 146 -2.26 15.19 3.22
CA VAL A 146 -1.82 15.10 1.83
C VAL A 146 -0.31 15.26 1.78
N ILE A 147 0.37 14.30 1.18
CA ILE A 147 1.82 14.25 1.11
C ILE A 147 2.31 14.23 -0.34
N ASP A 148 3.47 14.84 -0.56
CA ASP A 148 4.23 14.75 -1.80
C ASP A 148 5.41 13.80 -1.60
N ILE A 149 5.48 12.78 -2.43
CA ILE A 149 6.56 11.81 -2.45
C ILE A 149 7.44 12.11 -3.65
N TYR A 150 8.74 12.23 -3.41
CA TYR A 150 9.76 12.42 -4.44
C TYR A 150 10.54 11.11 -4.63
N PRO A 151 10.09 10.22 -5.51
CA PRO A 151 10.63 8.86 -5.60
C PRO A 151 12.13 8.81 -5.92
N PHE A 152 12.63 9.75 -6.72
CA PHE A 152 14.04 9.78 -7.12
C PHE A 152 14.94 10.48 -6.11
N GLU A 153 14.40 11.39 -5.30
CA GLU A 153 15.16 12.15 -4.29
C GLU A 153 15.14 11.48 -2.92
N GLY A 154 14.20 10.57 -2.66
CA GLY A 154 14.09 9.87 -1.39
C GLY A 154 13.55 10.73 -0.26
N LYS A 155 12.60 11.63 -0.54
CA LYS A 155 11.98 12.49 0.48
C LYS A 155 10.45 12.51 0.36
N ILE A 156 9.81 12.77 1.49
CA ILE A 156 8.36 12.95 1.60
C ILE A 156 8.10 14.26 2.33
N THR A 157 7.28 15.11 1.73
CA THR A 157 6.94 16.44 2.30
C THR A 157 5.42 16.58 2.45
N ASN A 158 5.00 17.50 3.34
CA ASN A 158 3.60 17.89 3.43
C ASN A 158 3.24 18.71 2.19
N HIS A 159 2.15 18.34 1.53
CA HIS A 159 1.71 19.00 0.29
C HIS A 159 1.34 20.47 0.49
N GLU A 160 0.72 20.82 1.60
CA GLU A 160 0.24 22.18 1.88
C GLU A 160 1.36 23.10 2.41
N THR A 161 2.21 22.59 3.30
CA THR A 161 3.22 23.39 4.01
C THR A 161 4.61 23.27 3.41
N GLY A 162 4.89 22.19 2.65
CA GLY A 162 6.24 21.88 2.16
C GLY A 162 7.19 21.34 3.24
N GLU A 163 6.71 21.12 4.48
CA GLU A 163 7.52 20.58 5.56
C GLU A 163 8.05 19.19 5.20
N LEU A 164 9.33 18.94 5.46
CA LEU A 164 9.93 17.61 5.31
C LEU A 164 9.39 16.68 6.42
N LEU A 165 8.69 15.61 6.00
CA LEU A 165 8.10 14.63 6.92
C LEU A 165 9.00 13.43 7.13
N ALA A 166 9.68 12.96 6.09
CA ALA A 166 10.59 11.82 6.14
C ALA A 166 11.56 11.81 4.96
N GLU A 167 12.67 11.11 5.16
CA GLU A 167 13.62 10.75 4.13
C GLU A 167 13.76 9.23 4.07
N TYR A 168 14.02 8.67 2.90
CA TYR A 168 14.23 7.24 2.71
C TYR A 168 15.27 6.99 1.61
N SER A 169 15.83 5.78 1.60
CA SER A 169 16.72 5.32 0.56
C SER A 169 16.23 3.98 0.00
N TYR A 170 16.31 3.81 -1.31
CA TYR A 170 16.03 2.51 -1.92
C TYR A 170 17.18 1.53 -1.69
N LYS A 171 16.85 0.28 -1.41
CA LYS A 171 17.81 -0.82 -1.38
C LYS A 171 18.42 -1.09 -2.76
N SER A 172 17.68 -0.77 -3.83
CA SER A 172 18.14 -0.91 -5.22
C SER A 172 17.35 0.02 -6.15
N LYS A 173 18.04 0.58 -7.15
CA LYS A 173 17.39 1.37 -8.23
C LYS A 173 16.46 0.52 -9.12
N VAL A 174 16.63 -0.79 -9.10
CA VAL A 174 15.79 -1.74 -9.86
C VAL A 174 14.32 -1.65 -9.44
N ILE A 175 14.03 -1.30 -8.19
CA ILE A 175 12.66 -1.11 -7.68
C ILE A 175 11.88 -0.08 -8.49
N LEU A 176 12.51 1.04 -8.85
CA LEU A 176 11.85 2.08 -9.65
C LEU A 176 11.51 1.59 -11.06
N ASP A 177 12.37 0.76 -11.64
CA ASP A 177 12.13 0.16 -12.96
C ASP A 177 11.01 -0.88 -12.88
N GLU A 178 10.93 -1.66 -11.81
CA GLU A 178 9.84 -2.63 -11.57
C GLU A 178 8.49 -1.93 -11.48
N VAL A 179 8.40 -0.83 -10.78
CA VAL A 179 7.16 -0.05 -10.66
C VAL A 179 6.77 0.57 -12.00
N ARG A 180 7.73 1.16 -12.73
CA ARG A 180 7.49 1.71 -14.07
C ARG A 180 6.96 0.66 -15.05
N ALA A 181 7.41 -0.58 -14.93
CA ALA A 181 6.96 -1.69 -15.76
C ALA A 181 5.62 -2.30 -15.30
N GLY A 182 5.10 -1.89 -14.14
CA GLY A 182 3.89 -2.48 -13.55
C GLY A 182 4.12 -3.83 -12.87
N GLY A 183 5.34 -4.04 -12.36
CA GLY A 183 5.74 -5.22 -11.60
C GLY A 183 6.93 -5.97 -12.21
N ARG A 184 7.50 -6.88 -11.42
CA ARG A 184 8.73 -7.61 -11.77
C ARG A 184 8.61 -8.44 -13.05
N ILE A 185 7.49 -9.10 -13.26
CA ILE A 185 7.27 -9.93 -14.45
C ILE A 185 7.29 -9.07 -15.72
N ASN A 186 6.61 -7.93 -15.71
CA ASN A 186 6.57 -7.01 -16.84
C ASN A 186 7.95 -6.43 -17.14
N LEU A 187 8.75 -6.14 -16.11
CA LEU A 187 10.13 -5.68 -16.28
C LEU A 187 10.99 -6.73 -16.96
N ILE A 188 10.90 -8.00 -16.56
CA ILE A 188 11.64 -9.11 -17.16
C ILE A 188 11.28 -9.26 -18.64
N ILE A 189 9.99 -9.21 -18.98
CA ILE A 189 9.51 -9.25 -20.36
C ILE A 189 10.08 -8.07 -21.16
N GLY A 190 10.00 -6.85 -20.62
CA GLY A 190 10.50 -5.64 -21.26
C GLY A 190 12.00 -5.70 -21.54
N ARG A 191 12.81 -6.15 -20.58
CA ARG A 191 14.26 -6.35 -20.76
C ARG A 191 14.58 -7.41 -21.82
N GLY A 192 13.85 -8.53 -21.79
CA GLY A 192 14.03 -9.58 -22.79
C GLY A 192 13.68 -9.14 -24.22
N LEU A 193 12.79 -8.17 -24.39
CA LEU A 193 12.46 -7.59 -25.69
C LEU A 193 13.53 -6.61 -26.17
N THR A 194 14.14 -5.83 -25.26
CA THR A 194 15.19 -4.86 -25.61
C THR A 194 16.55 -5.50 -25.88
N GLU A 195 16.85 -6.64 -25.27
CA GLU A 195 18.10 -7.39 -25.53
C GLU A 195 18.10 -8.09 -26.91
N LYS A 196 16.95 -8.24 -27.54
CA LYS A 196 16.79 -8.85 -28.87
C LYS A 196 16.72 -7.85 -30.02
N ALA A 197 16.74 -6.58 -29.71
CA ALA A 197 16.75 -5.47 -30.67
C ALA A 197 18.17 -4.92 -30.86
#